data_59c6dd0df02611c902527e9533557444
#
_entry.id   59c6dd0df02611c902527e9533557444
#
_cell.length_a   1.000
_cell.length_b   1.000
_cell.length_c   1.000
_cell.angle_alpha   90.00
_cell.angle_beta   90.00
_cell.angle_gamma   90.00
#
_symmetry.space_group_name_H-M   'P 1'
#
loop_
_entity.id
_entity.type
_entity.pdbx_description
1 polymer ?
#
loop_
_entity_poly.entity_id
_entity_poly.type
_entity_poly.pdbx_seq_one_letter_code
_entity_poly.pdbx_strand_id
1 'polypeptide(L)'
;DDVISLGVGEPDFDTPWHIRDEGIYTLEKGRTFYTSNSGLKELREEITHYLKRRFELEYDPMHEVLVTVGGSEGIDVALRAMLDPGDEVLIPQPAYVSYLPCVVLADGGPVTIELQEKNQFRLTKEELLAHITDKTKVLVLPFPNNPTGSIMTKADLEPVAEFIKEHD
;
A
#
# COMPACT_ATOMS: atom_id res chain seq x y z
N ASP A 1 -18.95 22.11 -21.76
CA ASP A 1 -18.48 22.79 -20.56
C ASP A 1 -16.97 22.59 -20.46
N ASP A 2 -16.21 23.69 -20.56
CA ASP A 2 -14.75 23.69 -20.57
C ASP A 2 -14.17 23.65 -19.13
N VAL A 3 -14.62 22.69 -18.32
CA VAL A 3 -14.13 22.52 -16.95
C VAL A 3 -13.08 21.40 -16.89
N ILE A 4 -11.89 21.74 -16.45
CA ILE A 4 -10.84 20.76 -16.13
C ILE A 4 -11.10 20.25 -14.70
N SER A 5 -11.41 18.97 -14.55
CA SER A 5 -11.58 18.33 -13.24
C SER A 5 -10.24 17.75 -12.75
N LEU A 6 -9.88 18.08 -11.52
CA LEU A 6 -8.75 17.50 -10.79
C LEU A 6 -9.22 16.68 -9.58
N GLY A 7 -10.52 16.28 -9.56
CA GLY A 7 -11.14 15.65 -8.41
C GLY A 7 -10.88 14.14 -8.29
N VAL A 8 -10.93 13.41 -9.40
CA VAL A 8 -10.72 11.96 -9.41
C VAL A 8 -9.45 11.63 -10.17
N GLY A 9 -8.54 10.90 -9.52
CA GLY A 9 -7.32 10.39 -10.16
C GLY A 9 -7.58 9.05 -10.84
N GLU A 10 -7.71 9.06 -12.17
CA GLU A 10 -7.83 7.86 -12.99
C GLU A 10 -6.99 8.00 -14.27
N PRO A 11 -6.51 6.88 -14.84
CA PRO A 11 -5.80 6.92 -16.11
C PRO A 11 -6.71 7.45 -17.24
N ASP A 12 -6.16 8.26 -18.14
CA ASP A 12 -6.84 8.79 -19.32
C ASP A 12 -6.71 7.89 -20.57
N PHE A 13 -6.35 6.63 -20.36
CA PHE A 13 -6.22 5.60 -21.39
C PHE A 13 -6.93 4.31 -20.99
N ASP A 14 -7.41 3.59 -21.99
CA ASP A 14 -8.09 2.31 -21.81
C ASP A 14 -7.12 1.20 -21.38
N THR A 15 -7.65 0.20 -20.66
CA THR A 15 -6.94 -1.05 -20.41
C THR A 15 -6.45 -1.65 -21.74
N PRO A 16 -5.18 -2.07 -21.86
CA PRO A 16 -4.62 -2.66 -23.07
C PRO A 16 -5.48 -3.82 -23.61
N TRP A 17 -5.63 -3.87 -24.95
CA TRP A 17 -6.56 -4.81 -25.59
C TRP A 17 -6.35 -6.28 -25.17
N HIS A 18 -5.10 -6.74 -25.13
CA HIS A 18 -4.78 -8.12 -24.76
C HIS A 18 -5.25 -8.51 -23.34
N ILE A 19 -5.33 -7.55 -22.41
CA ILE A 19 -5.87 -7.76 -21.06
C ILE A 19 -7.40 -7.82 -21.11
N ARG A 20 -8.03 -6.92 -21.87
CA ARG A 20 -9.49 -6.93 -22.06
C ARG A 20 -9.96 -8.21 -22.75
N ASP A 21 -9.24 -8.65 -23.78
CA ASP A 21 -9.53 -9.86 -24.55
C ASP A 21 -9.50 -11.11 -23.65
N GLU A 22 -8.47 -11.24 -22.79
CA GLU A 22 -8.41 -12.34 -21.82
C GLU A 22 -9.56 -12.29 -20.80
N GLY A 23 -9.97 -11.10 -20.36
CA GLY A 23 -11.15 -10.93 -19.50
C GLY A 23 -12.44 -11.42 -20.19
N ILE A 24 -12.65 -11.07 -21.45
CA ILE A 24 -13.77 -11.53 -22.26
C ILE A 24 -13.74 -13.05 -22.42
N TYR A 25 -12.58 -13.60 -22.78
CA TYR A 25 -12.38 -15.04 -22.94
C TYR A 25 -12.71 -15.84 -21.68
N THR A 26 -12.29 -15.36 -20.50
CA THR A 26 -12.60 -16.05 -19.24
C THR A 26 -14.10 -16.10 -18.94
N LEU A 27 -14.83 -15.01 -19.26
CA LEU A 27 -16.29 -14.96 -19.14
C LEU A 27 -16.96 -15.93 -20.12
N GLU A 28 -16.55 -15.95 -21.39
CA GLU A 28 -17.05 -16.87 -22.40
C GLU A 28 -16.80 -18.35 -22.03
N LYS A 29 -15.71 -18.64 -21.33
CA LYS A 29 -15.42 -19.98 -20.79
C LYS A 29 -16.16 -20.32 -19.49
N GLY A 30 -17.01 -19.43 -19.00
CA GLY A 30 -17.78 -19.65 -17.78
C GLY A 30 -16.95 -19.71 -16.51
N ARG A 31 -15.80 -19.08 -16.48
CA ARG A 31 -14.93 -19.00 -15.28
C ARG A 31 -15.46 -17.97 -14.29
N THR A 32 -16.66 -18.21 -13.75
CA THR A 32 -17.41 -17.29 -12.88
C THR A 32 -17.75 -17.91 -11.53
N PHE A 33 -16.96 -18.87 -11.07
CA PHE A 33 -17.14 -19.54 -9.80
C PHE A 33 -16.37 -18.84 -8.66
N TYR A 34 -16.73 -19.17 -7.43
CA TYR A 34 -15.96 -18.76 -6.26
C TYR A 34 -14.51 -19.27 -6.34
N THR A 35 -13.57 -18.43 -5.94
CA THR A 35 -12.19 -18.81 -5.68
C THR A 35 -12.02 -19.21 -4.21
N SER A 36 -10.80 -19.57 -3.79
CA SER A 36 -10.46 -19.63 -2.37
C SER A 36 -10.52 -18.21 -1.76
N ASN A 37 -10.67 -18.13 -0.43
CA ASN A 37 -10.67 -16.85 0.28
C ASN A 37 -9.36 -16.05 0.07
N SER A 38 -8.25 -16.73 -0.23
CA SER A 38 -6.97 -16.09 -0.55
C SER A 38 -6.84 -15.66 -2.01
N GLY A 39 -7.85 -15.89 -2.83
CA GLY A 39 -7.84 -15.58 -4.26
C GLY A 39 -7.49 -16.77 -5.15
N LEU A 40 -7.54 -16.55 -6.46
CA LEU A 40 -7.25 -17.57 -7.48
C LEU A 40 -5.81 -18.05 -7.35
N LYS A 41 -5.60 -19.38 -7.31
CA LYS A 41 -4.28 -20.00 -7.12
C LYS A 41 -3.29 -19.53 -8.20
N GLU A 42 -3.70 -19.60 -9.46
CA GLU A 42 -2.89 -19.23 -10.62
C GLU A 42 -2.46 -17.76 -10.57
N LEU A 43 -3.32 -16.87 -10.08
CA LEU A 43 -2.98 -15.46 -9.90
C LEU A 43 -1.93 -15.28 -8.81
N ARG A 44 -2.05 -15.99 -7.69
CA ARG A 44 -1.08 -15.93 -6.59
C ARG A 44 0.30 -16.47 -7.03
N GLU A 45 0.33 -17.54 -7.81
CA GLU A 45 1.54 -18.08 -8.42
C GLU A 45 2.21 -17.04 -9.34
N GLU A 46 1.44 -16.40 -10.21
CA GLU A 46 1.97 -15.35 -11.10
C GLU A 46 2.44 -14.10 -10.35
N ILE A 47 1.78 -13.71 -9.24
CA ILE A 47 2.26 -12.63 -8.37
C ILE A 47 3.65 -12.97 -7.81
N THR A 48 3.86 -14.19 -7.29
CA THR A 48 5.16 -14.60 -6.74
C THR A 48 6.24 -14.70 -7.83
N HIS A 49 5.89 -15.20 -9.01
CA HIS A 49 6.80 -15.18 -10.18
C HIS A 49 7.19 -13.76 -10.60
N TYR A 50 6.23 -12.83 -10.56
CA TYR A 50 6.50 -11.42 -10.86
C TYR A 50 7.45 -10.81 -9.83
N LEU A 51 7.21 -11.00 -8.53
CA LEU A 51 8.05 -10.48 -7.45
C LEU A 51 9.47 -11.06 -7.51
N LYS A 52 9.60 -12.36 -7.77
CA LYS A 52 10.91 -12.99 -7.97
C LYS A 52 11.66 -12.42 -9.17
N ARG A 53 10.99 -12.31 -10.33
CA ARG A 53 11.60 -11.81 -11.58
C ARG A 53 11.98 -10.33 -11.50
N ARG A 54 11.17 -9.51 -10.83
CA ARG A 54 11.32 -8.05 -10.83
C ARG A 54 12.15 -7.51 -9.68
N PHE A 55 12.07 -8.16 -8.52
CA PHE A 55 12.60 -7.66 -7.25
C PHE A 55 13.49 -8.66 -6.52
N GLU A 56 13.67 -9.88 -7.06
CA GLU A 56 14.43 -10.98 -6.43
C GLU A 56 13.85 -11.40 -5.07
N LEU A 57 12.54 -11.19 -4.87
CA LEU A 57 11.81 -11.57 -3.66
C LEU A 57 11.10 -12.91 -3.88
N GLU A 58 11.25 -13.82 -2.92
CA GLU A 58 10.62 -15.13 -2.94
C GLU A 58 9.52 -15.22 -1.88
N TYR A 59 8.32 -15.65 -2.29
CA TYR A 59 7.18 -15.89 -1.42
C TYR A 59 6.50 -17.19 -1.79
N ASP A 60 5.90 -17.88 -0.79
CA ASP A 60 5.02 -19.02 -1.01
C ASP A 60 3.65 -18.53 -1.50
N PRO A 61 3.23 -18.88 -2.73
CA PRO A 61 1.95 -18.44 -3.26
C PRO A 61 0.75 -18.96 -2.47
N MET A 62 0.92 -20.05 -1.71
CA MET A 62 -0.18 -20.67 -0.97
C MET A 62 -0.39 -20.09 0.44
N HIS A 63 0.68 -19.57 1.06
CA HIS A 63 0.65 -19.15 2.46
C HIS A 63 1.02 -17.68 2.66
N GLU A 64 1.69 -17.03 1.69
CA GLU A 64 2.21 -15.68 1.85
C GLU A 64 1.60 -14.65 0.87
N VAL A 65 0.57 -15.06 0.11
CA VAL A 65 -0.12 -14.18 -0.84
C VAL A 65 -1.63 -14.20 -0.61
N LEU A 66 -2.20 -13.03 -0.38
CA LEU A 66 -3.64 -12.79 -0.29
C LEU A 66 -4.05 -11.78 -1.37
N VAL A 67 -5.03 -12.15 -2.19
CA VAL A 67 -5.65 -11.24 -3.17
C VAL A 67 -6.87 -10.60 -2.54
N THR A 68 -6.91 -9.27 -2.55
CA THR A 68 -7.95 -8.46 -1.93
C THR A 68 -8.78 -7.71 -2.98
N VAL A 69 -9.98 -7.25 -2.61
CA VAL A 69 -10.82 -6.40 -3.43
C VAL A 69 -10.33 -4.95 -3.34
N GLY A 70 -9.25 -4.68 -4.07
CA GLY A 70 -8.58 -3.38 -4.09
C GLY A 70 -7.57 -3.17 -2.95
N GLY A 71 -6.74 -2.13 -3.10
CA GLY A 71 -5.69 -1.79 -2.14
C GLY A 71 -6.23 -1.39 -0.76
N SER A 72 -7.44 -0.81 -0.68
CA SER A 72 -8.04 -0.40 0.60
C SER A 72 -8.36 -1.59 1.49
N GLU A 73 -8.87 -2.69 0.93
CA GLU A 73 -9.07 -3.94 1.70
C GLU A 73 -7.73 -4.52 2.13
N GLY A 74 -6.70 -4.48 1.26
CA GLY A 74 -5.36 -4.95 1.63
C GLY A 74 -4.77 -4.19 2.81
N ILE A 75 -4.94 -2.86 2.85
CA ILE A 75 -4.52 -2.01 3.96
C ILE A 75 -5.32 -2.35 5.23
N ASP A 76 -6.64 -2.44 5.15
CA ASP A 76 -7.51 -2.75 6.30
C ASP A 76 -7.18 -4.12 6.91
N VAL A 77 -7.06 -5.15 6.08
CA VAL A 77 -6.72 -6.52 6.54
C VAL A 77 -5.32 -6.57 7.17
N ALA A 78 -4.34 -5.91 6.56
CA ALA A 78 -2.98 -5.87 7.10
C ALA A 78 -2.95 -5.18 8.49
N LEU A 79 -3.59 -4.03 8.63
CA LEU A 79 -3.65 -3.31 9.90
C LEU A 79 -4.39 -4.10 10.99
N ARG A 80 -5.54 -4.72 10.66
CA ARG A 80 -6.27 -5.59 11.61
C ARG A 80 -5.47 -6.82 12.05
N ALA A 81 -4.60 -7.32 11.19
CA ALA A 81 -3.74 -8.47 11.53
C ALA A 81 -2.54 -8.09 12.41
N MET A 82 -2.09 -6.84 12.35
CA MET A 82 -0.88 -6.37 13.03
C MET A 82 -1.16 -5.62 14.33
N LEU A 83 -2.30 -4.92 14.45
CA LEU A 83 -2.57 -4.00 15.55
C LEU A 83 -3.36 -4.65 16.68
N ASP A 84 -2.94 -4.37 17.90
CA ASP A 84 -3.74 -4.52 19.10
C ASP A 84 -4.31 -3.16 19.54
N PRO A 85 -5.43 -3.13 20.33
CA PRO A 85 -5.99 -1.88 20.82
C PRO A 85 -4.97 -1.01 21.55
N GLY A 86 -4.75 0.20 21.05
CA GLY A 86 -3.81 1.17 21.60
C GLY A 86 -2.42 1.19 20.96
N ASP A 87 -2.14 0.29 20.01
CA ASP A 87 -0.96 0.37 19.16
C ASP A 87 -1.03 1.60 18.26
N GLU A 88 0.09 2.24 18.01
CA GLU A 88 0.17 3.44 17.19
C GLU A 88 0.73 3.16 15.80
N VAL A 89 0.18 3.90 14.83
CA VAL A 89 0.61 3.85 13.42
C VAL A 89 1.06 5.22 12.97
N LEU A 90 2.32 5.35 12.55
CA LEU A 90 2.85 6.57 11.96
C LEU A 90 2.36 6.72 10.52
N ILE A 91 1.70 7.84 10.22
CA ILE A 91 1.10 8.14 8.91
C ILE A 91 1.62 9.47 8.40
N PRO A 92 2.60 9.49 7.46
CA PRO A 92 3.01 10.71 6.79
C PRO A 92 1.85 11.36 6.02
N GLN A 93 1.67 12.69 6.18
CA GLN A 93 0.61 13.48 5.57
C GLN A 93 1.20 14.59 4.66
N PRO A 94 0.59 14.96 3.52
CA PRO A 94 -0.68 14.42 3.00
C PRO A 94 -0.54 12.99 2.48
N ALA A 95 -1.59 12.18 2.62
CA ALA A 95 -1.61 10.75 2.29
C ALA A 95 -2.94 10.31 1.71
N TYR A 96 -2.97 9.09 1.17
CA TYR A 96 -4.19 8.47 0.71
C TYR A 96 -5.22 8.34 1.84
N VAL A 97 -6.44 8.72 1.54
CA VAL A 97 -7.53 8.90 2.52
C VAL A 97 -7.88 7.67 3.35
N SER A 98 -7.54 6.46 2.87
CA SER A 98 -7.91 5.22 3.56
C SER A 98 -6.98 4.86 4.74
N TYR A 99 -5.75 5.35 4.82
CA TYR A 99 -4.83 4.93 5.88
C TYR A 99 -5.36 5.24 7.28
N LEU A 100 -5.69 6.49 7.54
CA LEU A 100 -6.17 6.93 8.85
C LEU A 100 -7.46 6.20 9.29
N PRO A 101 -8.52 6.13 8.46
CA PRO A 101 -9.72 5.39 8.82
C PRO A 101 -9.46 3.89 9.09
N CYS A 102 -8.62 3.23 8.30
CA CYS A 102 -8.30 1.82 8.51
C CYS A 102 -7.59 1.58 9.85
N VAL A 103 -6.69 2.48 10.27
CA VAL A 103 -6.06 2.41 11.61
C VAL A 103 -7.11 2.52 12.71
N VAL A 104 -8.01 3.50 12.62
CA VAL A 104 -9.09 3.69 13.61
C VAL A 104 -10.03 2.48 13.65
N LEU A 105 -10.39 1.92 12.49
CA LEU A 105 -11.24 0.73 12.38
C LEU A 105 -10.57 -0.56 12.87
N ALA A 106 -9.25 -0.55 12.99
CA ALA A 106 -8.45 -1.62 13.58
C ALA A 106 -8.15 -1.39 15.08
N ASP A 107 -8.85 -0.46 15.73
CA ASP A 107 -8.65 -0.04 17.13
C ASP A 107 -7.24 0.53 17.43
N GLY A 108 -6.50 0.93 16.42
CA GLY A 108 -5.19 1.57 16.53
C GLY A 108 -5.27 3.09 16.70
N GLY A 109 -4.17 3.68 17.16
CA GLY A 109 -3.97 5.13 17.30
C GLY A 109 -3.22 5.72 16.10
N PRO A 110 -3.86 6.50 15.20
CA PRO A 110 -3.15 7.14 14.11
C PRO A 110 -2.31 8.32 14.62
N VAL A 111 -1.01 8.29 14.35
CA VAL A 111 -0.07 9.38 14.62
C VAL A 111 0.35 9.99 13.28
N THR A 112 -0.13 11.20 12.98
CA THR A 112 0.15 11.87 11.72
C THR A 112 1.45 12.64 11.76
N ILE A 113 2.26 12.51 10.70
CA ILE A 113 3.51 13.24 10.49
C ILE A 113 3.30 14.22 9.33
N GLU A 114 3.33 15.50 9.59
CA GLU A 114 3.13 16.53 8.56
C GLU A 114 4.40 16.69 7.73
N LEU A 115 4.39 16.16 6.49
CA LEU A 115 5.49 16.29 5.55
C LEU A 115 5.62 17.73 5.05
N GLN A 116 6.84 18.22 4.91
CA GLN A 116 7.13 19.61 4.61
C GLN A 116 7.43 19.82 3.12
N GLU A 117 6.82 20.85 2.54
CA GLU A 117 7.09 21.26 1.15
C GLU A 117 8.58 21.57 0.90
N LYS A 118 9.28 22.17 1.88
CA LYS A 118 10.72 22.44 1.80
C LYS A 118 11.57 21.19 1.58
N ASN A 119 11.06 20.00 2.00
CA ASN A 119 11.68 18.70 1.79
C ASN A 119 11.04 17.94 0.62
N GLN A 120 10.27 18.65 -0.23
CA GLN A 120 9.53 18.03 -1.34
C GLN A 120 8.58 16.90 -0.86
N PHE A 121 7.98 17.06 0.31
CA PHE A 121 7.12 16.07 0.97
C PHE A 121 7.77 14.69 1.15
N ARG A 122 9.09 14.63 1.38
CA ARG A 122 9.81 13.41 1.74
C ARG A 122 9.84 13.24 3.24
N LEU A 123 9.73 12.00 3.70
CA LEU A 123 9.85 11.64 5.12
C LEU A 123 11.32 11.60 5.53
N THR A 124 11.64 12.16 6.68
CA THR A 124 12.99 12.20 7.25
C THR A 124 13.08 11.39 8.56
N LYS A 125 14.30 10.96 8.92
CA LYS A 125 14.57 10.28 10.20
C LYS A 125 14.23 11.18 11.39
N GLU A 126 14.46 12.48 11.29
CA GLU A 126 14.15 13.46 12.34
C GLU A 126 12.66 13.57 12.61
N GLU A 127 11.84 13.53 11.56
CA GLU A 127 10.38 13.53 11.68
C GLU A 127 9.88 12.24 12.33
N LEU A 128 10.48 11.08 12.01
CA LEU A 128 10.17 9.81 12.68
C LEU A 128 10.55 9.85 14.17
N LEU A 129 11.75 10.32 14.51
CA LEU A 129 12.21 10.45 15.89
C LEU A 129 11.34 11.38 16.74
N ALA A 130 10.73 12.40 16.11
CA ALA A 130 9.83 13.34 16.79
C ALA A 130 8.44 12.75 17.11
N HIS A 131 8.05 11.65 16.48
CA HIS A 131 6.71 11.08 16.59
C HIS A 131 6.65 9.65 17.13
N ILE A 132 7.78 8.94 17.20
CA ILE A 132 7.83 7.57 17.73
C ILE A 132 7.56 7.57 19.24
N THR A 133 6.79 6.58 19.69
CA THR A 133 6.56 6.28 21.11
C THR A 133 6.75 4.78 21.37
N ASP A 134 6.68 4.36 22.62
CA ASP A 134 6.70 2.95 23.01
C ASP A 134 5.49 2.14 22.50
N LYS A 135 4.48 2.81 21.93
CA LYS A 135 3.29 2.21 21.36
C LYS A 135 3.34 2.12 19.83
N THR A 136 4.35 2.74 19.22
CA THR A 136 4.49 2.74 17.76
C THR A 136 4.80 1.32 17.27
N LYS A 137 3.96 0.80 16.39
CA LYS A 137 4.08 -0.56 15.85
C LYS A 137 4.21 -0.60 14.33
N VAL A 138 3.61 0.36 13.64
CA VAL A 138 3.59 0.38 12.17
C VAL A 138 3.95 1.76 11.64
N LEU A 139 4.76 1.79 10.58
CA LEU A 139 4.99 2.95 9.73
C LEU A 139 4.34 2.71 8.36
N VAL A 140 3.42 3.59 7.95
CA VAL A 140 2.92 3.64 6.58
C VAL A 140 3.91 4.44 5.73
N LEU A 141 4.48 3.81 4.69
CA LEU A 141 5.48 4.43 3.80
C LEU A 141 4.98 4.46 2.35
N PRO A 142 4.09 5.41 2.01
CA PRO A 142 3.34 5.40 0.76
C PRO A 142 4.06 6.17 -0.36
N PHE A 143 5.24 5.73 -0.78
CA PHE A 143 5.99 6.36 -1.87
C PHE A 143 6.12 5.44 -3.08
N PRO A 144 5.91 5.95 -4.32
CA PRO A 144 5.46 7.31 -4.70
C PRO A 144 4.16 7.71 -4.00
N ASN A 145 4.10 8.96 -3.49
CA ASN A 145 3.03 9.40 -2.61
C ASN A 145 1.75 9.80 -3.38
N ASN A 146 0.62 9.38 -2.89
CA ASN A 146 -0.69 9.91 -3.26
C ASN A 146 -1.18 10.82 -2.09
N PRO A 147 -1.42 12.14 -2.28
CA PRO A 147 -1.65 12.83 -3.56
C PRO A 147 -0.47 13.65 -4.12
N THR A 148 0.67 13.79 -3.42
CA THR A 148 1.70 14.76 -3.78
C THR A 148 2.54 14.38 -5.00
N GLY A 149 2.59 13.07 -5.36
CA GLY A 149 3.49 12.55 -6.37
C GLY A 149 4.96 12.52 -5.93
N SER A 150 5.25 12.83 -4.68
CA SER A 150 6.61 12.79 -4.14
C SER A 150 7.20 11.40 -4.20
N ILE A 151 8.49 11.31 -4.47
CA ILE A 151 9.26 10.07 -4.48
C ILE A 151 10.37 10.13 -3.42
N MET A 152 10.75 8.98 -2.90
CA MET A 152 11.95 8.81 -2.09
C MET A 152 12.99 8.01 -2.86
N THR A 153 14.21 8.54 -2.94
CA THR A 153 15.35 7.84 -3.53
C THR A 153 15.92 6.82 -2.54
N LYS A 154 16.87 5.99 -3.00
CA LYS A 154 17.58 5.07 -2.10
C LYS A 154 18.26 5.83 -0.94
N ALA A 155 18.88 6.98 -1.22
CA ALA A 155 19.53 7.81 -0.22
C ALA A 155 18.54 8.40 0.82
N ASP A 156 17.30 8.66 0.43
CA ASP A 156 16.23 9.10 1.33
C ASP A 156 15.70 7.93 2.20
N LEU A 157 15.67 6.70 1.65
CA LEU A 157 15.16 5.51 2.34
C LEU A 157 16.16 4.87 3.30
N GLU A 158 17.48 4.99 3.06
CA GLU A 158 18.51 4.40 3.92
C GLU A 158 18.38 4.87 5.38
N PRO A 159 18.26 6.19 5.70
CA PRO A 159 18.06 6.64 7.07
C PRO A 159 16.77 6.14 7.71
N VAL A 160 15.70 5.96 6.92
CA VAL A 160 14.42 5.39 7.39
C VAL A 160 14.59 3.90 7.72
N ALA A 161 15.30 3.16 6.88
CA ALA A 161 15.57 1.74 7.13
C ALA A 161 16.48 1.52 8.35
N GLU A 162 17.46 2.40 8.58
CA GLU A 162 18.28 2.40 9.79
C GLU A 162 17.43 2.67 11.03
N PHE A 163 16.57 3.70 10.96
CA PHE A 163 15.63 4.03 12.04
C PHE A 163 14.75 2.83 12.42
N ILE A 164 14.17 2.13 11.45
CA ILE A 164 13.33 0.95 11.68
C ILE A 164 14.14 -0.14 12.40
N LYS A 165 15.38 -0.42 11.97
CA LYS A 165 16.26 -1.41 12.61
C LYS A 165 16.68 -1.05 14.03
N GLU A 166 16.75 0.24 14.36
CA GLU A 166 17.12 0.73 15.69
C GLU A 166 15.95 0.63 16.70
N HIS A 167 14.70 0.53 16.20
CA HIS A 167 13.48 0.61 17.00
C HIS A 167 12.56 -0.62 16.84
N ASP A 168 13.07 -1.71 16.25
CA ASP A 168 12.38 -2.99 16.07
C ASP A 168 12.24 -3.78 17.40
#